data_f2c603bba5ec857d6a4ee77e12252a97
#
_entry.id   f2c603bba5ec857d6a4ee77e12252a97
#
_cell.length_a   1.000
_cell.length_b   1.000
_cell.length_c   1.000
_cell.angle_alpha   90.00
_cell.angle_beta   90.00
_cell.angle_gamma   90.00
#
_symmetry.space_group_name_H-M   'P 1'
#
loop_
_entity.id
_entity.type
_entity.pdbx_description
1 polymer ?
#
loop_
_entity_poly.entity_id
_entity_poly.type
_entity_poly.pdbx_seq_one_letter_code
_entity_poly.pdbx_strand_id
1 'polypeptide(L)'
;MSYPYSAAIFDLDGTLLDTLDDLAAATNATLAAYGFPVRTREEVRLFVGNGVEKLMERALPDGHATVAHLPDGSSADFGALLADFKLRYAACCEDRTRPYPGIPALLAALRDAGIPVAVVSNKFDAAV
;
A
#
# COMPACT_ATOMS: atom_id res chain seq x y z
N MET A 1 -32.06 -14.89 -10.90
CA MET A 1 -30.79 -15.58 -11.15
C MET A 1 -30.09 -15.83 -9.83
N SER A 2 -29.71 -17.06 -9.58
CA SER A 2 -28.94 -17.38 -8.37
C SER A 2 -27.45 -17.41 -8.69
N TYR A 3 -26.63 -16.95 -7.76
CA TYR A 3 -25.19 -16.98 -7.86
C TYR A 3 -24.66 -18.16 -7.02
N PRO A 4 -23.53 -18.79 -7.41
CA PRO A 4 -22.97 -19.91 -6.67
C PRO A 4 -22.34 -19.50 -5.33
N TYR A 5 -22.26 -18.20 -5.04
CA TYR A 5 -21.60 -17.66 -3.84
C TYR A 5 -22.60 -16.87 -3.01
N SER A 6 -22.46 -16.94 -1.69
CA SER A 6 -23.31 -16.22 -0.73
C SER A 6 -22.65 -14.94 -0.18
N ALA A 7 -21.37 -14.73 -0.45
CA ALA A 7 -20.62 -13.55 -0.02
C ALA A 7 -19.41 -13.33 -0.93
N ALA A 8 -18.89 -12.09 -0.95
CA ALA A 8 -17.67 -11.74 -1.65
C ALA A 8 -16.72 -11.02 -0.68
N ILE A 9 -15.45 -11.41 -0.69
CA ILE A 9 -14.39 -10.82 0.14
C ILE A 9 -13.32 -10.31 -0.81
N PHE A 10 -12.94 -9.04 -0.65
CA PHE A 10 -11.97 -8.37 -1.51
C PHE A 10 -10.77 -7.89 -0.70
N ASP A 11 -9.58 -7.94 -1.32
CA ASP A 11 -8.46 -7.13 -0.91
C ASP A 11 -8.67 -5.68 -1.37
N LEU A 12 -8.01 -4.72 -0.74
CA LEU A 12 -8.17 -3.30 -1.06
C LEU A 12 -7.12 -2.83 -2.07
N ASP A 13 -5.84 -2.82 -1.67
CA ASP A 13 -4.76 -2.31 -2.50
C ASP A 13 -4.47 -3.25 -3.67
N GLY A 14 -4.54 -2.73 -4.89
CA GLY A 14 -4.29 -3.52 -6.08
C GLY A 14 -5.44 -4.41 -6.53
N THR A 15 -6.58 -4.38 -5.83
CA THR A 15 -7.79 -5.13 -6.17
C THR A 15 -8.98 -4.20 -6.38
N LEU A 16 -9.44 -3.52 -5.34
CA LEU A 16 -10.52 -2.55 -5.44
C LEU A 16 -10.01 -1.17 -5.83
N LEU A 17 -8.85 -0.78 -5.31
CA LEU A 17 -8.25 0.54 -5.50
C LEU A 17 -6.87 0.42 -6.15
N ASP A 18 -6.63 1.30 -7.11
CA ASP A 18 -5.29 1.53 -7.66
C ASP A 18 -4.59 2.55 -6.76
N THR A 19 -3.79 2.04 -5.83
CA THR A 19 -3.09 2.83 -4.81
C THR A 19 -1.61 3.01 -5.10
N LEU A 20 -1.13 2.50 -6.24
CA LEU A 20 0.30 2.38 -6.50
C LEU A 20 1.02 3.73 -6.57
N ASP A 21 0.41 4.74 -7.22
CA ASP A 21 1.04 6.05 -7.37
C ASP A 21 1.23 6.74 -6.00
N ASP A 22 0.25 6.65 -5.12
CA ASP A 22 0.35 7.23 -3.78
C ASP A 22 1.33 6.45 -2.89
N LEU A 23 1.34 5.12 -3.00
CA LEU A 23 2.33 4.29 -2.31
C LEU A 23 3.75 4.60 -2.78
N ALA A 24 3.95 4.71 -4.09
CA ALA A 24 5.26 5.05 -4.65
C ALA A 24 5.72 6.45 -4.23
N ALA A 25 4.82 7.42 -4.23
CA ALA A 25 5.14 8.79 -3.80
C ALA A 25 5.57 8.82 -2.32
N ALA A 26 4.83 8.17 -1.43
CA ALA A 26 5.17 8.12 -0.02
C ALA A 26 6.46 7.33 0.25
N THR A 27 6.64 6.21 -0.44
CA THR A 27 7.87 5.41 -0.36
C THR A 27 9.08 6.25 -0.75
N ASN A 28 9.02 6.92 -1.89
CA ASN A 28 10.14 7.71 -2.41
C ASN A 28 10.40 8.97 -1.58
N ALA A 29 9.36 9.60 -1.05
CA ALA A 29 9.52 10.73 -0.14
C ALA A 29 10.25 10.31 1.15
N THR A 30 9.92 9.15 1.67
CA THR A 30 10.58 8.60 2.86
C THR A 30 12.03 8.23 2.56
N LEU A 31 12.27 7.52 1.46
CA LEU A 31 13.64 7.15 1.05
C LEU A 31 14.51 8.39 0.85
N ALA A 32 14.00 9.40 0.15
CA ALA A 32 14.73 10.64 -0.10
C ALA A 32 15.04 11.40 1.21
N ALA A 33 14.12 11.41 2.16
CA ALA A 33 14.32 12.06 3.46
C ALA A 33 15.47 11.43 4.25
N TYR A 34 15.72 10.14 4.06
CA TYR A 34 16.82 9.42 4.71
C TYR A 34 18.06 9.26 3.82
N GLY A 35 18.05 9.88 2.63
CA GLY A 35 19.21 9.85 1.71
C GLY A 35 19.35 8.57 0.90
N PHE A 36 18.33 7.70 0.86
CA PHE A 36 18.36 6.49 0.05
C PHE A 36 17.95 6.77 -1.40
N PRO A 37 18.44 5.94 -2.35
CA PRO A 37 17.96 6.02 -3.73
C PRO A 37 16.45 5.76 -3.81
N VAL A 38 15.76 6.51 -4.67
CA VAL A 38 14.33 6.32 -4.92
C VAL A 38 14.10 5.06 -5.76
N ARG A 39 12.88 4.52 -5.67
CA ARG A 39 12.47 3.35 -6.44
C ARG A 39 11.52 3.74 -7.56
N THR A 40 11.54 2.97 -8.63
CA THR A 40 10.60 3.18 -9.74
C THR A 40 9.20 2.68 -9.33
N ARG A 41 8.19 3.16 -10.05
CA ARG A 41 6.81 2.70 -9.86
C ARG A 41 6.69 1.17 -9.99
N GLU A 42 7.38 0.60 -10.97
CA GLU A 42 7.37 -0.85 -11.21
C GLU A 42 8.06 -1.62 -10.08
N GLU A 43 9.14 -1.10 -9.53
CA GLU A 43 9.78 -1.71 -8.36
C GLU A 43 8.84 -1.69 -7.15
N VAL A 44 8.19 -0.56 -6.88
CA VAL A 44 7.22 -0.45 -5.77
C VAL A 44 6.07 -1.43 -5.97
N ARG A 45 5.58 -1.58 -7.21
CA ARG A 45 4.54 -2.55 -7.53
C ARG A 45 4.92 -3.98 -7.11
N LEU A 46 6.17 -4.35 -7.30
CA LEU A 46 6.67 -5.67 -6.90
C LEU A 46 6.81 -5.83 -5.38
N PHE A 47 6.97 -4.73 -4.65
CA PHE A 47 7.15 -4.75 -3.21
C PHE A 47 5.83 -4.80 -2.43
N VAL A 48 4.72 -4.41 -3.06
CA VAL A 48 3.38 -4.32 -2.45
C VAL A 48 2.75 -5.71 -2.31
N GLY A 49 1.89 -5.86 -1.31
CA GLY A 49 1.04 -7.05 -1.14
C GLY A 49 1.12 -7.72 0.22
N ASN A 50 2.13 -7.41 1.03
CA ASN A 50 2.35 -8.02 2.33
C ASN A 50 2.38 -6.99 3.48
N GLY A 51 1.72 -5.84 3.27
CA GLY A 51 1.71 -4.74 4.23
C GLY A 51 2.87 -3.78 4.04
N VAL A 52 2.77 -2.62 4.70
CA VAL A 52 3.73 -1.51 4.51
C VAL A 52 5.09 -1.80 5.13
N GLU A 53 5.14 -2.63 6.17
CA GLU A 53 6.41 -3.04 6.77
C GLU A 53 7.27 -3.78 5.74
N LYS A 54 6.69 -4.76 5.04
CA LYS A 54 7.38 -5.49 3.99
C LYS A 54 7.71 -4.61 2.79
N LEU A 55 6.83 -3.68 2.45
CA LEU A 55 7.10 -2.71 1.39
C LEU A 55 8.37 -1.91 1.70
N MET A 56 8.47 -1.33 2.88
CA MET A 56 9.64 -0.52 3.26
C MET A 56 10.90 -1.36 3.41
N GLU A 57 10.78 -2.58 3.96
CA GLU A 57 11.90 -3.53 4.06
C GLU A 57 12.48 -3.84 2.67
N ARG A 58 11.62 -4.11 1.69
CA ARG A 58 12.04 -4.40 0.31
C ARG A 58 12.55 -3.18 -0.42
N ALA A 59 12.08 -1.99 -0.08
CA ALA A 59 12.50 -0.74 -0.71
C ALA A 59 13.90 -0.32 -0.26
N LEU A 60 14.35 -0.74 0.92
CA LEU A 60 15.69 -0.42 1.44
C LEU A 60 16.76 -1.29 0.75
N PRO A 61 17.95 -0.72 0.48
CA PRO A 61 19.02 -1.48 -0.17
C PRO A 61 19.46 -2.73 0.60
N ASP A 62 19.43 -2.66 1.94
CA ASP A 62 19.90 -3.75 2.79
C ASP A 62 18.78 -4.74 3.17
N GLY A 63 17.52 -4.38 3.00
CA GLY A 63 16.39 -5.22 3.34
C GLY A 63 16.29 -5.58 4.82
N HIS A 64 16.82 -4.76 5.71
CA HIS A 64 16.84 -5.03 7.15
C HIS A 64 15.61 -4.45 7.85
N ALA A 65 14.98 -5.28 8.68
CA ALA A 65 13.77 -4.92 9.39
C ALA A 65 14.01 -4.19 10.74
N THR A 66 15.25 -4.08 11.20
CA THR A 66 15.55 -3.46 12.50
C THR A 66 16.35 -2.19 12.41
N VAL A 67 17.31 -2.15 11.49
CA VAL A 67 18.21 -0.99 11.31
C VAL A 67 18.35 -0.72 9.82
N ALA A 68 18.17 0.53 9.42
CA ALA A 68 18.46 0.99 8.08
C ALA A 68 19.82 1.65 8.05
N HIS A 69 20.73 1.17 7.20
CA HIS A 69 22.05 1.78 7.01
C HIS A 69 21.95 2.89 5.96
N LEU A 70 22.25 4.13 6.38
CA LEU A 70 22.18 5.29 5.52
C LEU A 70 23.41 5.41 4.64
N PRO A 71 23.31 6.08 3.46
CA PRO A 71 24.46 6.26 2.57
C PRO A 71 25.62 7.04 3.17
N ASP A 72 25.38 7.87 4.19
CA ASP A 72 26.42 8.64 4.90
C ASP A 72 27.18 7.83 5.95
N GLY A 73 26.87 6.53 6.09
CA GLY A 73 27.51 5.65 7.05
C GLY A 73 26.83 5.59 8.42
N SER A 74 25.85 6.45 8.66
CA SER A 74 25.01 6.37 9.87
C SER A 74 23.92 5.30 9.73
N SER A 75 23.19 5.05 10.80
CA SER A 75 22.05 4.13 10.78
C SER A 75 20.84 4.76 11.43
N ALA A 76 19.66 4.35 10.98
CA ALA A 76 18.38 4.78 11.54
C ALA A 76 17.62 3.56 12.01
N ASP A 77 16.78 3.73 13.04
CA ASP A 77 15.85 2.70 13.47
C ASP A 77 14.79 2.48 12.38
N PHE A 78 14.61 1.24 11.98
CA PHE A 78 13.60 0.89 10.98
C PHE A 78 12.19 1.25 11.45
N GLY A 79 11.90 1.09 12.73
CA GLY A 79 10.61 1.49 13.30
C GLY A 79 10.31 2.97 13.14
N ALA A 80 11.31 3.84 13.31
CA ALA A 80 11.17 5.28 13.10
C ALA A 80 10.95 5.60 11.62
N LEU A 81 11.68 4.95 10.73
CA LEU A 81 11.52 5.10 9.28
C LEU A 81 10.11 4.66 8.84
N LEU A 82 9.65 3.52 9.34
CA LEU A 82 8.32 3.00 9.05
C LEU A 82 7.22 3.94 9.57
N ALA A 83 7.39 4.50 10.77
CA ALA A 83 6.45 5.47 11.34
C ALA A 83 6.38 6.74 10.46
N ASP A 84 7.52 7.23 9.98
CA ASP A 84 7.57 8.38 9.08
C ASP A 84 6.86 8.08 7.75
N PHE A 85 7.11 6.91 7.17
CA PHE A 85 6.37 6.46 5.98
C PHE A 85 4.86 6.47 6.21
N LYS A 86 4.41 5.92 7.33
CA LYS A 86 2.96 5.87 7.64
C LYS A 86 2.34 7.26 7.73
N LEU A 87 3.04 8.22 8.34
CA LEU A 87 2.59 9.60 8.41
C LEU A 87 2.50 10.23 7.02
N ARG A 88 3.52 10.04 6.19
CA ARG A 88 3.54 10.58 4.82
C ARG A 88 2.45 9.95 3.96
N TYR A 89 2.28 8.64 4.04
CA TYR A 89 1.26 7.95 3.27
C TYR A 89 -0.15 8.32 3.72
N ALA A 90 -0.41 8.41 5.02
CA ALA A 90 -1.72 8.84 5.53
C ALA A 90 -2.11 10.25 5.05
N ALA A 91 -1.13 11.12 4.85
CA ALA A 91 -1.37 12.47 4.35
C ALA A 91 -1.69 12.52 2.84
N CYS A 92 -1.29 11.51 2.06
CA CYS A 92 -1.45 11.50 0.60
C CYS A 92 -2.22 10.31 0.03
N CYS A 93 -2.76 9.43 0.88
CA CYS A 93 -3.31 8.15 0.45
C CYS A 93 -4.54 8.24 -0.48
N GLU A 94 -5.09 9.44 -0.66
CA GLU A 94 -6.22 9.69 -1.56
C GLU A 94 -5.87 10.59 -2.74
N ASP A 95 -4.62 11.05 -2.86
CA ASP A 95 -4.24 12.06 -3.86
C ASP A 95 -4.42 11.54 -5.30
N ARG A 96 -3.98 10.33 -5.57
CA ARG A 96 -4.02 9.69 -6.89
C ARG A 96 -4.73 8.35 -6.89
N THR A 97 -5.16 7.89 -5.73
CA THR A 97 -5.84 6.61 -5.58
C THR A 97 -7.23 6.69 -6.19
N ARG A 98 -7.55 5.69 -7.01
CA ARG A 98 -8.84 5.57 -7.70
C ARG A 98 -9.28 4.12 -7.72
N PRO A 99 -10.59 3.84 -7.73
CA PRO A 99 -11.07 2.49 -8.03
C PRO A 99 -10.62 2.07 -9.43
N TYR A 100 -10.30 0.79 -9.59
CA TYR A 100 -10.07 0.26 -10.93
C TYR A 100 -11.34 0.36 -11.78
N PRO A 101 -11.21 0.50 -13.11
CA PRO A 101 -12.37 0.52 -14.00
C PRO A 101 -13.27 -0.69 -13.77
N GLY A 102 -14.57 -0.45 -13.66
CA GLY A 102 -15.58 -1.50 -13.43
C GLY A 102 -15.81 -1.88 -11.99
N ILE A 103 -15.00 -1.44 -11.03
CA ILE A 103 -15.18 -1.78 -9.61
C ILE A 103 -16.46 -1.17 -9.02
N PRO A 104 -16.79 0.13 -9.22
CA PRO A 104 -18.05 0.65 -8.73
C PRO A 104 -19.27 -0.09 -9.29
N ALA A 105 -19.23 -0.45 -10.56
CA ALA A 105 -20.32 -1.22 -11.20
C ALA A 105 -20.41 -2.63 -10.63
N LEU A 106 -19.28 -3.30 -10.36
CA LEU A 106 -19.24 -4.62 -9.75
C LEU A 106 -19.85 -4.58 -8.33
N LEU A 107 -19.47 -3.62 -7.52
CA LEU A 107 -19.98 -3.48 -6.15
C LEU A 107 -21.47 -3.20 -6.16
N ALA A 108 -21.95 -2.36 -7.08
CA ALA A 108 -23.38 -2.10 -7.25
C ALA A 108 -24.14 -3.37 -7.66
N ALA A 109 -23.58 -4.15 -8.58
CA ALA A 109 -24.20 -5.41 -9.01
C ALA A 109 -24.30 -6.42 -7.87
N LEU A 110 -23.24 -6.53 -7.03
CA LEU A 110 -23.27 -7.41 -5.85
C LEU A 110 -24.32 -6.95 -4.83
N ARG A 111 -24.42 -5.65 -4.58
CA ARG A 111 -25.44 -5.08 -3.70
C ARG A 111 -26.84 -5.41 -4.22
N ASP A 112 -27.09 -5.20 -5.51
CA ASP A 112 -28.40 -5.44 -6.12
C ASP A 112 -28.76 -6.92 -6.13
N ALA A 113 -27.77 -7.81 -6.17
CA ALA A 113 -27.97 -9.25 -6.05
C ALA A 113 -28.13 -9.73 -4.60
N GLY A 114 -28.02 -8.83 -3.62
CA GLY A 114 -28.11 -9.18 -2.20
C GLY A 114 -26.92 -9.95 -1.66
N ILE A 115 -25.76 -9.85 -2.32
CA ILE A 115 -24.53 -10.54 -1.88
C ILE A 115 -23.75 -9.62 -0.94
N PRO A 116 -23.55 -10.03 0.34
CA PRO A 116 -22.71 -9.26 1.26
C PRO A 116 -21.27 -9.14 0.77
N VAL A 117 -20.67 -7.97 0.99
CA VAL A 117 -19.30 -7.69 0.60
C VAL A 117 -18.48 -7.33 1.85
N ALA A 118 -17.29 -7.89 1.96
CA ALA A 118 -16.32 -7.55 2.99
C ALA A 118 -14.98 -7.21 2.35
N VAL A 119 -14.20 -6.37 3.01
CA VAL A 119 -12.86 -6.00 2.60
C VAL A 119 -11.88 -6.48 3.67
N VAL A 120 -10.87 -7.24 3.25
CA VAL A 120 -9.77 -7.68 4.11
C VAL A 120 -8.49 -7.08 3.53
N SER A 121 -7.75 -6.31 4.34
CA SER A 121 -6.59 -5.57 3.88
C SER A 121 -5.47 -5.59 4.90
N ASN A 122 -4.22 -5.59 4.40
CA ASN A 122 -3.02 -5.39 5.21
C ASN A 122 -2.67 -3.90 5.39
N LYS A 123 -3.53 -3.01 4.90
CA LYS A 123 -3.34 -1.57 5.04
C LYS A 123 -3.53 -1.15 6.49
N PHE A 124 -2.66 -0.26 7.00
CA PHE A 124 -2.79 0.23 8.37
C PHE A 124 -3.99 1.18 8.51
N ASP A 125 -4.60 1.21 9.70
CA ASP A 125 -5.91 1.86 9.92
C ASP A 125 -5.96 3.34 9.51
N ALA A 126 -4.91 4.10 9.78
CA ALA A 126 -4.88 5.53 9.48
C ALA A 126 -4.98 5.85 7.98
N ALA A 127 -4.76 4.86 7.10
CA ALA A 127 -4.80 5.02 5.64
C ALA A 127 -5.98 4.32 4.96
N VAL A 128 -6.83 3.65 5.72
CA VAL A 128 -8.01 2.96 5.16
C VAL A 128 -9.18 3.94 4.83
#